data_ca81902d62c9ecc867826ed7e5eb8b6d
#
_entry.id   ca81902d62c9ecc867826ed7e5eb8b6d
#
_cell.length_a   1.000
_cell.length_b   1.000
_cell.length_c   1.000
_cell.angle_alpha   90.00
_cell.angle_beta   90.00
_cell.angle_gamma   90.00
#
_symmetry.space_group_name_H-M   'P 1'
#
loop_
_entity.id
_entity.type
_entity.pdbx_description
1 polymer ?
#
loop_
_entity_poly.entity_id
_entity_poly.type
_entity_poly.pdbx_seq_one_letter_code
_entity_poly.pdbx_strand_id
1 'polypeptide(L)'
;MWGNSINTLNMIDKARKEGIDVTADQYPYTATSTGLTVVFPAWSLAGGTTKLKERLDDSIQRKKIKDQIIWNIVYDRGGGNPASIVIANYPPNTDYNGMNLAEITKAKGKKPTVENAAEILMDLVYVGNGQGIYHCLDEEDVKRIMSHPHVMHASDGSTIKFGKAQPHPRSYGTYPRILGRYVREKKSYTTN
;
A
#
# COMPACT_ATOMS: atom_id res chain seq x y z
N MET A 1 -2.01 -12.50 -6.34
CA MET A 1 -2.25 -11.09 -6.66
C MET A 1 -1.42 -10.64 -7.86
N TRP A 2 -0.10 -10.84 -7.87
CA TRP A 2 0.76 -10.47 -9.01
C TRP A 2 0.39 -11.23 -10.27
N GLY A 3 0.55 -10.61 -11.44
CA GLY A 3 0.12 -11.12 -12.74
C GLY A 3 -1.38 -10.88 -13.06
N ASN A 4 -2.17 -10.42 -12.10
CA ASN A 4 -3.62 -10.28 -12.26
C ASN A 4 -4.05 -9.04 -13.06
N SER A 5 -3.11 -8.16 -13.39
CA SER A 5 -3.37 -6.99 -14.24
C SER A 5 -3.92 -7.36 -15.63
N ILE A 6 -3.58 -8.55 -16.13
CA ILE A 6 -4.15 -9.08 -17.39
C ILE A 6 -5.70 -9.11 -17.30
N ASN A 7 -6.23 -9.66 -16.21
CA ASN A 7 -7.68 -9.77 -16.03
C ASN A 7 -8.33 -8.40 -15.89
N THR A 8 -7.70 -7.49 -15.16
CA THR A 8 -8.20 -6.11 -14.96
C THR A 8 -8.26 -5.36 -16.31
N LEU A 9 -7.21 -5.44 -17.12
CA LEU A 9 -7.19 -4.80 -18.44
C LEU A 9 -8.20 -5.40 -19.38
N ASN A 10 -8.37 -6.73 -19.38
CA ASN A 10 -9.41 -7.41 -20.16
C ASN A 10 -10.83 -6.95 -19.76
N MET A 11 -11.07 -6.63 -18.48
CA MET A 11 -12.36 -6.08 -18.03
C MET A 11 -12.59 -4.67 -18.60
N ILE A 12 -11.56 -3.83 -18.64
CA ILE A 12 -11.61 -2.49 -19.26
C ILE A 12 -11.94 -2.63 -20.76
N ASP A 13 -11.21 -3.48 -21.47
CA ASP A 13 -11.40 -3.69 -22.91
C ASP A 13 -12.80 -4.22 -23.22
N LYS A 14 -13.30 -5.15 -22.38
CA LYS A 14 -14.66 -5.68 -22.54
C LYS A 14 -15.70 -4.59 -22.33
N ALA A 15 -15.60 -3.79 -21.27
CA ALA A 15 -16.54 -2.71 -21.00
C ALA A 15 -16.56 -1.68 -22.14
N ARG A 16 -15.39 -1.35 -22.70
CA ARG A 16 -15.30 -0.44 -23.86
C ARG A 16 -15.93 -1.03 -25.13
N LYS A 17 -15.76 -2.32 -25.39
CA LYS A 17 -16.45 -3.02 -26.50
C LYS A 17 -17.96 -3.02 -26.35
N GLU A 18 -18.46 -2.97 -25.12
CA GLU A 18 -19.90 -2.84 -24.80
C GLU A 18 -20.40 -1.39 -24.86
N GLY A 19 -19.55 -0.43 -25.26
CA GLY A 19 -19.91 0.97 -25.43
C GLY A 19 -19.75 1.82 -24.16
N ILE A 20 -19.17 1.28 -23.09
CA ILE A 20 -18.91 2.01 -21.85
C ILE A 20 -17.58 2.77 -22.01
N ASP A 21 -17.61 4.10 -21.88
CA ASP A 21 -16.39 4.91 -21.89
C ASP A 21 -15.71 4.84 -20.51
N VAL A 22 -14.79 3.89 -20.38
CA VAL A 22 -13.99 3.67 -19.18
C VAL A 22 -12.51 3.83 -19.48
N THR A 23 -11.81 4.56 -18.62
CA THR A 23 -10.35 4.72 -18.59
C THR A 23 -9.85 4.43 -17.19
N ALA A 24 -8.55 4.20 -17.06
CA ALA A 24 -7.89 4.05 -15.77
C ALA A 24 -6.64 4.93 -15.71
N ASP A 25 -6.08 5.07 -14.52
CA ASP A 25 -4.78 5.69 -14.32
C ASP A 25 -3.91 4.90 -13.35
N GLN A 26 -2.60 5.14 -13.39
CA GLN A 26 -1.65 4.56 -12.44
C GLN A 26 -0.41 5.43 -12.25
N TYR A 27 0.29 5.22 -11.15
CA TYR A 27 1.65 5.73 -10.92
C TYR A 27 2.71 4.64 -11.19
N PRO A 28 3.93 5.02 -11.60
CA PRO A 28 4.97 4.10 -12.05
C PRO A 28 5.83 3.55 -10.88
N TYR A 29 5.22 2.99 -9.86
CA TYR A 29 5.90 2.46 -8.68
C TYR A 29 5.36 1.09 -8.28
N THR A 30 6.24 0.28 -7.67
CA THR A 30 5.91 -1.06 -7.14
C THR A 30 5.46 -1.03 -5.67
N ALA A 31 5.19 0.15 -5.14
CA ALA A 31 4.67 0.35 -3.79
C ALA A 31 3.45 1.25 -3.80
N THR A 32 2.56 1.04 -2.84
CA THR A 32 1.41 1.91 -2.55
C THR A 32 1.68 2.73 -1.29
N SER A 33 0.93 3.81 -1.08
CA SER A 33 0.96 4.58 0.17
C SER A 33 -0.44 4.93 0.61
N THR A 34 -0.79 4.53 1.84
CA THR A 34 -2.11 4.77 2.42
C THR A 34 -2.06 4.62 3.94
N GLY A 35 -3.20 4.81 4.63
CA GLY A 35 -3.31 4.66 6.08
C GLY A 35 -2.95 3.25 6.57
N LEU A 36 -2.45 3.14 7.80
CA LEU A 36 -2.08 1.86 8.41
C LEU A 36 -3.28 0.91 8.55
N THR A 37 -4.48 1.45 8.58
CA THR A 37 -5.72 0.67 8.67
C THR A 37 -6.09 -0.08 7.40
N VAL A 38 -5.40 0.12 6.28
CA VAL A 38 -5.72 -0.56 4.99
C VAL A 38 -5.65 -2.09 5.08
N VAL A 39 -4.85 -2.63 6.00
CA VAL A 39 -4.74 -4.09 6.24
C VAL A 39 -5.74 -4.61 7.26
N PHE A 40 -6.55 -3.74 7.86
CA PHE A 40 -7.63 -4.14 8.78
C PHE A 40 -8.85 -4.59 8.00
N PRO A 41 -9.64 -5.55 8.51
CA PRO A 41 -10.89 -5.91 7.87
C PRO A 41 -11.89 -4.74 7.93
N ALA A 42 -12.60 -4.49 6.83
CA ALA A 42 -13.52 -3.36 6.70
C ALA A 42 -14.57 -3.30 7.84
N TRP A 43 -15.08 -4.46 8.28
CA TRP A 43 -16.05 -4.53 9.38
C TRP A 43 -15.49 -3.96 10.70
N SER A 44 -14.16 -4.10 10.93
CA SER A 44 -13.53 -3.60 12.15
C SER A 44 -13.45 -2.08 12.21
N LEU A 45 -13.48 -1.42 11.06
CA LEU A 45 -13.41 0.03 10.92
C LEU A 45 -14.79 0.72 10.97
N ALA A 46 -15.87 -0.06 10.87
CA ALA A 46 -17.23 0.48 10.91
C ALA A 46 -17.50 1.17 12.25
N GLY A 47 -18.03 2.39 12.19
CA GLY A 47 -18.30 3.24 13.38
C GLY A 47 -17.08 4.04 13.87
N GLY A 48 -15.98 4.05 13.09
CA GLY A 48 -14.81 4.89 13.32
C GLY A 48 -13.87 4.42 14.44
N THR A 49 -12.97 5.31 14.85
CA THR A 49 -11.85 4.98 15.75
C THR A 49 -12.32 4.45 17.12
N THR A 50 -13.37 5.02 17.69
CA THR A 50 -13.90 4.57 18.99
C THR A 50 -14.35 3.13 18.93
N LYS A 51 -15.15 2.78 17.91
CA LYS A 51 -15.61 1.41 17.72
C LYS A 51 -14.51 0.42 17.39
N LEU A 52 -13.49 0.86 16.67
CA LEU A 52 -12.29 0.04 16.44
C LEU A 52 -11.59 -0.29 17.77
N LYS A 53 -11.39 0.70 18.65
CA LYS A 53 -10.76 0.49 19.95
C LYS A 53 -11.57 -0.49 20.82
N GLU A 54 -12.88 -0.32 20.91
CA GLU A 54 -13.78 -1.26 21.62
C GLU A 54 -13.58 -2.70 21.10
N ARG A 55 -13.46 -2.89 19.77
CA ARG A 55 -13.24 -4.22 19.18
C ARG A 55 -11.84 -4.76 19.45
N LEU A 56 -10.84 -3.88 19.55
CA LEU A 56 -9.47 -4.29 19.90
C LEU A 56 -9.31 -4.60 21.38
N ASP A 57 -10.16 -4.07 22.25
CA ASP A 57 -10.22 -4.39 23.69
C ASP A 57 -10.95 -5.72 23.94
N ASP A 58 -11.86 -6.13 23.06
CA ASP A 58 -12.51 -7.44 23.11
C ASP A 58 -11.58 -8.53 22.54
N SER A 59 -11.20 -9.51 23.36
CA SER A 59 -10.23 -10.53 23.01
C SER A 59 -10.64 -11.40 21.82
N ILE A 60 -11.94 -11.66 21.64
CA ILE A 60 -12.47 -12.49 20.55
C ILE A 60 -12.39 -11.68 19.23
N GLN A 61 -12.86 -10.43 19.26
CA GLN A 61 -12.80 -9.58 18.08
C GLN A 61 -11.36 -9.21 17.70
N ARG A 62 -10.50 -8.91 18.69
CA ARG A 62 -9.06 -8.67 18.47
C ARG A 62 -8.42 -9.84 17.74
N LYS A 63 -8.71 -11.08 18.16
CA LYS A 63 -8.18 -12.27 17.47
C LYS A 63 -8.64 -12.33 16.01
N LYS A 64 -9.93 -12.11 15.74
CA LYS A 64 -10.48 -12.11 14.36
C LYS A 64 -9.83 -11.01 13.49
N ILE A 65 -9.63 -9.82 14.05
CA ILE A 65 -8.95 -8.71 13.37
C ILE A 65 -7.51 -9.11 13.05
N LYS A 66 -6.79 -9.66 14.02
CA LYS A 66 -5.42 -10.13 13.84
C LYS A 66 -5.30 -11.17 12.73
N ASP A 67 -6.15 -12.20 12.75
CA ASP A 67 -6.14 -13.26 11.75
C ASP A 67 -6.33 -12.69 10.32
N GLN A 68 -7.21 -11.70 10.17
CA GLN A 68 -7.42 -11.03 8.88
C GLN A 68 -6.25 -10.11 8.51
N ILE A 69 -5.64 -9.40 9.46
CA ILE A 69 -4.43 -8.60 9.19
C ILE A 69 -3.29 -9.51 8.71
N ILE A 70 -3.10 -10.66 9.34
CA ILE A 70 -2.11 -11.67 8.90
C ILE A 70 -2.39 -12.07 7.46
N TRP A 71 -3.64 -12.42 7.14
CA TRP A 71 -4.03 -12.77 5.78
C TRP A 71 -3.73 -11.63 4.79
N ASN A 72 -4.08 -10.39 5.13
CA ASN A 72 -3.85 -9.22 4.27
C ASN A 72 -2.35 -8.93 4.09
N ILE A 73 -1.52 -9.10 5.12
CA ILE A 73 -0.06 -8.97 5.00
C ILE A 73 0.50 -10.05 4.06
N VAL A 74 0.01 -11.28 4.15
CA VAL A 74 0.52 -12.39 3.35
C VAL A 74 0.07 -12.28 1.88
N TYR A 75 -1.21 -12.01 1.63
CA TYR A 75 -1.81 -12.18 0.31
C TYR A 75 -2.18 -10.88 -0.41
N ASP A 76 -2.25 -9.74 0.31
CA ASP A 76 -2.70 -8.47 -0.27
C ASP A 76 -1.63 -7.37 -0.25
N ARG A 77 -0.97 -7.08 0.87
CA ARG A 77 -0.20 -5.86 1.04
C ARG A 77 1.28 -6.02 1.40
N GLY A 78 1.77 -7.21 1.66
CA GLY A 78 3.14 -7.37 2.13
C GLY A 78 3.87 -8.61 1.61
N GLY A 79 3.19 -9.46 0.83
CA GLY A 79 3.79 -10.70 0.30
C GLY A 79 4.34 -11.62 1.39
N GLY A 80 3.77 -11.58 2.60
CA GLY A 80 4.20 -12.36 3.75
C GLY A 80 5.45 -11.85 4.45
N ASN A 81 5.95 -10.68 4.07
CA ASN A 81 7.16 -10.10 4.66
C ASN A 81 6.84 -8.79 5.41
N PRO A 82 6.94 -8.75 6.75
CA PRO A 82 6.72 -7.52 7.51
C PRO A 82 7.65 -6.36 7.12
N ALA A 83 8.84 -6.64 6.55
CA ALA A 83 9.74 -5.62 6.06
C ALA A 83 9.21 -4.88 4.81
N SER A 84 8.21 -5.44 4.12
CA SER A 84 7.58 -4.78 2.98
C SER A 84 6.62 -3.64 3.36
N ILE A 85 6.35 -3.44 4.66
CA ILE A 85 5.48 -2.39 5.17
C ILE A 85 6.33 -1.40 5.95
N VAL A 86 6.49 -0.19 5.41
CA VAL A 86 7.30 0.89 5.99
C VAL A 86 6.38 1.98 6.55
N ILE A 87 6.68 2.48 7.73
CA ILE A 87 5.96 3.62 8.33
C ILE A 87 6.40 4.90 7.64
N ALA A 88 5.50 5.52 6.91
CA ALA A 88 5.76 6.78 6.22
C ALA A 88 5.63 8.00 7.13
N ASN A 89 4.60 7.99 7.99
CA ASN A 89 4.36 9.04 8.98
C ASN A 89 3.53 8.48 10.13
N TYR A 90 4.03 8.60 11.35
CA TYR A 90 3.32 8.17 12.56
C TYR A 90 3.42 9.26 13.64
N PRO A 91 2.43 10.18 13.69
CA PRO A 91 2.43 11.30 14.61
C PRO A 91 2.61 10.96 16.09
N PRO A 92 2.07 9.82 16.62
CA PRO A 92 2.26 9.46 18.02
C PRO A 92 3.71 9.14 18.42
N ASN A 93 4.52 8.68 17.45
CA ASN A 93 5.96 8.47 17.66
C ASN A 93 6.70 8.58 16.33
N THR A 94 7.32 9.73 16.08
CA THR A 94 8.03 10.03 14.84
C THR A 94 9.32 9.24 14.64
N ASP A 95 9.86 8.58 15.67
CA ASP A 95 11.05 7.72 15.56
C ASP A 95 10.76 6.47 14.69
N TYR A 96 9.50 6.12 14.54
CA TYR A 96 9.10 5.03 13.63
C TYR A 96 9.06 5.42 12.15
N ASN A 97 9.13 6.71 11.83
CA ASN A 97 9.12 7.16 10.43
C ASN A 97 10.36 6.64 9.68
N GLY A 98 10.12 5.92 8.61
CA GLY A 98 11.16 5.24 7.81
C GLY A 98 11.48 3.81 8.26
N MET A 99 11.08 3.39 9.47
CA MET A 99 11.24 2.02 9.90
C MET A 99 10.17 1.12 9.26
N ASN A 100 10.55 -0.12 8.96
CA ASN A 100 9.58 -1.14 8.56
C ASN A 100 9.03 -1.93 9.76
N LEU A 101 7.93 -2.66 9.57
CA LEU A 101 7.30 -3.40 10.66
C LEU A 101 8.20 -4.48 11.27
N ALA A 102 9.12 -5.08 10.51
CA ALA A 102 10.07 -6.04 11.06
C ALA A 102 11.06 -5.37 12.03
N GLU A 103 11.55 -4.18 11.70
CA GLU A 103 12.44 -3.40 12.57
C GLU A 103 11.72 -2.95 13.84
N ILE A 104 10.50 -2.43 13.72
CA ILE A 104 9.69 -2.02 14.89
C ILE A 104 9.39 -3.24 15.78
N THR A 105 9.07 -4.39 15.20
CA THR A 105 8.83 -5.63 15.94
C THR A 105 10.05 -6.05 16.74
N LYS A 106 11.25 -5.99 16.13
CA LYS A 106 12.53 -6.25 16.83
C LYS A 106 12.81 -5.23 17.93
N ALA A 107 12.59 -3.93 17.68
CA ALA A 107 12.75 -2.87 18.67
C ALA A 107 11.82 -3.06 19.89
N LYS A 108 10.67 -3.72 19.70
CA LYS A 108 9.76 -4.14 20.78
C LYS A 108 10.15 -5.48 21.44
N GLY A 109 11.32 -6.03 21.15
CA GLY A 109 11.83 -7.28 21.74
C GLY A 109 11.17 -8.56 21.22
N LYS A 110 10.46 -8.49 20.08
CA LYS A 110 9.75 -9.64 19.50
C LYS A 110 10.43 -10.14 18.22
N LYS A 111 10.27 -11.42 17.90
CA LYS A 111 10.68 -11.96 16.59
C LYS A 111 9.85 -11.31 15.47
N PRO A 112 10.44 -10.91 14.31
CA PRO A 112 9.74 -10.22 13.24
C PRO A 112 8.92 -11.18 12.37
N THR A 113 8.04 -11.95 12.97
CA THR A 113 7.06 -12.78 12.27
C THR A 113 5.85 -11.97 11.85
N VAL A 114 5.05 -12.47 10.91
CA VAL A 114 3.81 -11.81 10.46
C VAL A 114 2.82 -11.65 11.62
N GLU A 115 2.73 -12.66 12.50
CA GLU A 115 1.84 -12.65 13.66
C GLU A 115 2.21 -11.55 14.66
N ASN A 116 3.52 -11.38 14.93
CA ASN A 116 4.00 -10.33 15.82
C ASN A 116 3.90 -8.95 15.18
N ALA A 117 4.16 -8.85 13.88
CA ALA A 117 3.97 -7.59 13.14
C ALA A 117 2.50 -7.15 13.10
N ALA A 118 1.56 -8.10 12.98
CA ALA A 118 0.13 -7.81 13.06
C ALA A 118 -0.26 -7.28 14.44
N GLU A 119 0.27 -7.84 15.53
CA GLU A 119 0.06 -7.31 16.89
C GLU A 119 0.61 -5.89 17.02
N ILE A 120 1.85 -5.65 16.59
CA ILE A 120 2.45 -4.32 16.61
C ILE A 120 1.58 -3.33 15.84
N LEU A 121 1.09 -3.71 14.66
CA LEU A 121 0.26 -2.83 13.84
C LEU A 121 -1.08 -2.48 14.50
N MET A 122 -1.71 -3.46 15.19
CA MET A 122 -2.91 -3.20 15.98
C MET A 122 -2.62 -2.24 17.12
N ASP A 123 -1.50 -2.40 17.83
CA ASP A 123 -1.10 -1.51 18.93
C ASP A 123 -0.80 -0.09 18.41
N LEU A 124 -0.14 0.05 17.26
CA LEU A 124 0.10 1.36 16.63
C LEU A 124 -1.23 2.05 16.30
N VAL A 125 -2.14 1.35 15.64
CA VAL A 125 -3.45 1.91 15.26
C VAL A 125 -4.33 2.20 16.47
N TYR A 126 -4.21 1.43 17.55
CA TYR A 126 -4.91 1.69 18.82
C TYR A 126 -4.47 3.00 19.46
N VAL A 127 -3.17 3.31 19.45
CA VAL A 127 -2.63 4.58 19.98
C VAL A 127 -3.02 5.75 19.08
N GLY A 128 -2.83 5.59 17.77
CA GLY A 128 -3.18 6.60 16.77
C GLY A 128 -2.88 6.10 15.37
N ASN A 129 -3.62 6.61 14.38
CA ASN A 129 -3.41 6.19 13.01
C ASN A 129 -2.17 6.88 12.39
N GLY A 130 -1.63 6.28 11.35
CA GLY A 130 -0.50 6.79 10.58
C GLY A 130 -0.60 6.41 9.10
N GLN A 131 0.44 6.74 8.36
CA GLN A 131 0.59 6.41 6.93
C GLN A 131 1.67 5.35 6.76
N GLY A 132 1.42 4.38 5.87
CA GLY A 132 2.37 3.35 5.49
C GLY A 132 2.70 3.37 4.01
N ILE A 133 3.86 2.82 3.67
CA ILE A 133 4.26 2.46 2.31
C ILE A 133 4.28 0.93 2.25
N TYR A 134 3.59 0.38 1.27
CA TYR A 134 3.41 -1.07 1.10
C TYR A 134 4.07 -1.51 -0.20
N HIS A 135 5.18 -2.23 -0.11
CA HIS A 135 5.91 -2.79 -1.25
C HIS A 135 5.23 -4.07 -1.71
N CYS A 136 4.11 -3.93 -2.44
CA CYS A 136 3.20 -5.02 -2.75
C CYS A 136 2.82 -5.14 -4.23
N LEU A 137 3.36 -4.30 -5.11
CA LEU A 137 3.07 -4.34 -6.54
C LEU A 137 4.22 -4.98 -7.32
N ASP A 138 3.90 -5.63 -8.43
CA ASP A 138 4.85 -6.27 -9.33
C ASP A 138 5.25 -5.33 -10.48
N GLU A 139 6.53 -5.33 -10.86
CA GLU A 139 7.05 -4.45 -11.90
C GLU A 139 6.50 -4.80 -13.29
N GLU A 140 6.22 -6.08 -13.57
CA GLU A 140 5.66 -6.51 -14.86
C GLU A 140 4.19 -6.12 -14.96
N ASP A 141 3.44 -6.18 -13.86
CA ASP A 141 2.09 -5.63 -13.80
C ASP A 141 2.10 -4.11 -14.02
N VAL A 142 3.00 -3.38 -13.38
CA VAL A 142 3.16 -1.92 -13.57
C VAL A 142 3.43 -1.60 -15.04
N LYS A 143 4.34 -2.29 -15.69
CA LYS A 143 4.66 -2.06 -17.10
C LYS A 143 3.46 -2.38 -18.02
N ARG A 144 2.80 -3.50 -17.77
CA ARG A 144 1.66 -3.95 -18.57
C ARG A 144 0.51 -2.95 -18.51
N ILE A 145 0.17 -2.48 -17.30
CA ILE A 145 -0.89 -1.49 -17.13
C ILE A 145 -0.47 -0.16 -17.79
N MET A 146 0.77 0.28 -17.57
CA MET A 146 1.29 1.54 -18.10
C MET A 146 1.29 1.60 -19.64
N SER A 147 1.46 0.44 -20.30
CA SER A 147 1.48 0.32 -21.77
C SER A 147 0.10 0.18 -22.39
N HIS A 148 -0.96 0.13 -21.59
CA HIS A 148 -2.32 -0.07 -22.10
C HIS A 148 -2.89 1.25 -22.65
N PRO A 149 -3.52 1.26 -23.86
CA PRO A 149 -3.94 2.50 -24.54
C PRO A 149 -5.01 3.31 -23.82
N HIS A 150 -5.73 2.69 -22.88
CA HIS A 150 -6.78 3.34 -22.09
C HIS A 150 -6.37 3.61 -20.65
N VAL A 151 -5.06 3.61 -20.37
CA VAL A 151 -4.50 3.93 -19.06
C VAL A 151 -3.63 5.19 -19.15
N MET A 152 -3.91 6.14 -18.30
CA MET A 152 -3.18 7.40 -18.19
C MET A 152 -2.18 7.35 -17.03
N HIS A 153 -1.24 8.28 -17.04
CA HIS A 153 -0.30 8.43 -15.93
C HIS A 153 -0.82 9.45 -14.92
N ALA A 154 -0.92 9.03 -13.68
CA ALA A 154 -1.25 9.88 -12.56
C ALA A 154 -0.20 9.75 -11.45
N SER A 155 -0.09 10.74 -10.59
CA SER A 155 0.85 10.69 -9.47
C SER A 155 0.24 10.05 -8.22
N ASP A 156 -1.06 10.20 -8.00
CA ASP A 156 -1.70 9.95 -6.71
C ASP A 156 -0.89 10.57 -5.55
N GLY A 157 -0.17 11.63 -5.87
CA GLY A 157 0.72 12.34 -4.95
C GLY A 157 -0.03 13.31 -4.06
N SER A 158 0.58 13.67 -2.95
CA SER A 158 0.08 14.70 -2.03
C SER A 158 1.09 15.81 -1.90
N THR A 159 0.63 17.02 -1.60
CA THR A 159 1.51 18.13 -1.22
C THR A 159 2.08 17.85 0.18
N ILE A 160 3.35 17.46 0.23
CA ILE A 160 4.03 17.08 1.47
C ILE A 160 5.17 18.06 1.74
N LYS A 161 5.26 18.53 2.99
CA LYS A 161 6.38 19.37 3.39
C LYS A 161 7.66 18.53 3.44
N PHE A 162 8.65 18.88 2.62
CA PHE A 162 9.94 18.22 2.56
C PHE A 162 10.61 18.14 3.94
N GLY A 163 11.22 17.00 4.26
CA GLY A 163 12.00 16.80 5.51
C GLY A 163 11.19 16.53 6.78
N LYS A 164 9.84 16.43 6.71
CA LYS A 164 9.01 16.16 7.91
C LYS A 164 8.51 14.73 8.08
N ALA A 165 8.62 13.90 7.05
CA ALA A 165 8.16 12.50 7.02
C ALA A 165 8.93 11.74 5.95
N GLN A 166 8.63 10.45 5.78
CA GLN A 166 9.14 9.63 4.67
C GLN A 166 8.05 9.48 3.59
N PRO A 167 7.85 10.51 2.73
CA PRO A 167 6.78 10.47 1.74
C PRO A 167 7.07 9.45 0.66
N HIS A 168 6.01 8.85 0.12
CA HIS A 168 6.14 8.03 -1.07
C HIS A 168 6.70 8.89 -2.22
N PRO A 169 7.72 8.43 -2.98
CA PRO A 169 8.36 9.21 -4.05
C PRO A 169 7.42 9.64 -5.17
N ARG A 170 6.21 9.05 -5.26
CA ARG A 170 5.18 9.45 -6.23
C ARG A 170 4.75 10.92 -6.11
N SER A 171 4.90 11.51 -4.92
CA SER A 171 4.59 12.93 -4.69
C SER A 171 5.52 13.89 -5.43
N TYR A 172 6.71 13.43 -5.85
CA TYR A 172 7.72 14.29 -6.49
C TYR A 172 8.23 13.77 -7.82
N GLY A 173 8.28 12.44 -7.99
CA GLY A 173 9.04 11.79 -9.05
C GLY A 173 8.25 11.01 -10.09
N THR A 174 6.91 11.04 -10.08
CA THR A 174 6.10 10.21 -10.97
C THR A 174 6.46 10.44 -12.46
N TYR A 175 6.32 11.65 -12.95
CA TYR A 175 6.54 11.96 -14.37
C TYR A 175 8.02 11.88 -14.78
N PRO A 176 8.98 12.42 -14.01
CA PRO A 176 10.40 12.20 -14.28
C PRO A 176 10.79 10.71 -14.30
N ARG A 177 10.19 9.88 -13.45
CA ARG A 177 10.43 8.43 -13.43
C ARG A 177 9.92 7.74 -14.69
N ILE A 178 8.76 8.11 -15.22
CA ILE A 178 8.24 7.57 -16.47
C ILE A 178 9.23 7.86 -17.59
N LEU A 179 9.58 9.12 -17.79
CA LEU A 179 10.47 9.54 -18.88
C LEU A 179 11.90 9.01 -18.70
N GLY A 180 12.46 9.09 -17.49
CA GLY A 180 13.82 8.66 -17.21
C GLY A 180 13.95 7.14 -17.21
N ARG A 181 13.20 6.46 -16.34
CA ARG A 181 13.37 5.02 -16.12
C ARG A 181 12.71 4.18 -17.20
N TYR A 182 11.44 4.42 -17.55
CA TYR A 182 10.70 3.52 -18.44
C TYR A 182 10.89 3.84 -19.91
N VAL A 183 10.99 5.09 -20.29
CA VAL A 183 11.23 5.48 -21.70
C VAL A 183 12.72 5.39 -22.03
N ARG A 184 13.56 6.18 -21.35
CA ARG A 184 14.98 6.32 -21.73
C ARG A 184 15.83 5.11 -21.33
N GLU A 185 15.76 4.65 -20.08
CA GLU A 185 16.68 3.61 -19.58
C GLU A 185 16.19 2.21 -19.92
N LYS A 186 14.95 1.87 -19.60
CA LYS A 186 14.41 0.52 -19.82
C LYS A 186 13.82 0.30 -21.22
N LYS A 187 13.51 1.37 -21.96
CA LYS A 187 12.87 1.32 -23.28
C LYS A 187 11.63 0.41 -23.31
N SER A 188 10.94 0.33 -22.17
CA SER A 188 9.77 -0.52 -21.98
C SER A 188 8.45 0.22 -22.19
N TYR A 189 8.53 1.50 -22.55
CA TYR A 189 7.39 2.35 -22.84
C TYR A 189 7.78 3.39 -23.89
N THR A 190 6.95 3.59 -24.90
CA THR A 190 7.09 4.66 -25.90
C THR A 190 5.99 5.69 -25.68
N THR A 191 6.36 6.96 -25.61
CA THR A 191 5.40 8.07 -25.67
C THR A 191 5.07 8.29 -27.15
N ASN A 192 3.84 7.95 -27.56
CA ASN A 192 3.32 8.36 -28.86
C ASN A 192 2.85 9.80 -28.80
#